data_836752ac2d3b264dd75a3d00afc7a9b3
#
_entry.id   836752ac2d3b264dd75a3d00afc7a9b3
#
_cell.length_a   1.000
_cell.length_b   1.000
_cell.length_c   1.000
_cell.angle_alpha   90.00
_cell.angle_beta   90.00
_cell.angle_gamma   90.00
#
_symmetry.space_group_name_H-M   'P 1'
#
loop_
_entity.id
_entity.type
_entity.pdbx_description
1 polymer ?
#
loop_
_entity_poly.entity_id
_entity_poly.type
_entity_poly.pdbx_seq_one_letter_code
_entity_poly.pdbx_strand_id
1 'polypeptide(L)'
;MAKSKENPKVDWFFSKAGKWQDEAERLRTIILECGLNEELKWGCPCYQFDKTNIVLIHTFKEYCALLFFKGALLKDAEGILIQQTENVQAARQIRFTNVKEIVKAKAIVKAYVYEAIEVEKAGLKVNFKKTMEFNMPEEFKTKLDEMPKLKAAFEALTPGRQKGYLLYFSSAKQSKTREARIKKYLKPILNGKGLDD
;
A
#
# COMPACT_ATOMS: atom_id res chain seq x y z
N MET A 1 30.10 3.44 2.46
CA MET A 1 28.68 3.16 2.69
C MET A 1 28.47 2.94 4.19
N ALA A 2 27.58 3.71 4.84
CA ALA A 2 27.27 3.47 6.24
C ALA A 2 26.65 2.08 6.40
N LYS A 3 27.15 1.26 7.36
CA LYS A 3 26.54 -0.03 7.69
C LYS A 3 25.12 0.22 8.15
N SER A 4 24.13 -0.32 7.44
CA SER A 4 22.74 -0.36 7.89
C SER A 4 22.70 -1.09 9.23
N LYS A 5 22.05 -0.48 10.22
CA LYS A 5 21.93 -1.08 11.56
C LYS A 5 20.54 -1.74 11.66
N GLU A 6 20.53 -2.97 12.17
CA GLU A 6 19.31 -3.60 12.65
C GLU A 6 18.67 -2.74 13.74
N ASN A 7 17.34 -2.69 13.75
CA ASN A 7 16.59 -1.97 14.78
C ASN A 7 15.91 -2.97 15.72
N PRO A 8 16.36 -3.07 17.00
CA PRO A 8 15.77 -4.02 17.94
C PRO A 8 14.25 -3.88 18.14
N LYS A 9 13.69 -2.70 17.84
CA LYS A 9 12.24 -2.48 17.93
C LYS A 9 11.42 -3.35 16.95
N VAL A 10 12.04 -3.92 15.92
CA VAL A 10 11.35 -4.81 14.96
C VAL A 10 11.58 -6.29 15.22
N ASP A 11 12.46 -6.67 16.16
CA ASP A 11 12.81 -8.08 16.42
C ASP A 11 11.60 -8.93 16.81
N TRP A 12 10.65 -8.35 17.52
CA TRP A 12 9.39 -9.01 17.87
C TRP A 12 8.57 -9.43 16.62
N PHE A 13 8.68 -8.69 15.51
CA PHE A 13 7.98 -9.07 14.27
C PHE A 13 8.49 -10.40 13.75
N PHE A 14 9.79 -10.60 13.72
CA PHE A 14 10.40 -11.84 13.24
C PHE A 14 10.06 -13.01 14.17
N SER A 15 10.14 -12.83 15.50
CA SER A 15 9.75 -13.87 16.45
C SER A 15 8.26 -14.25 16.38
N LYS A 16 7.38 -13.36 15.88
CA LYS A 16 5.94 -13.59 15.72
C LYS A 16 5.49 -13.90 14.30
N ALA A 17 6.40 -13.90 13.33
CA ALA A 17 6.07 -14.17 11.91
C ALA A 17 5.56 -15.60 11.67
N GLY A 18 5.59 -16.47 12.68
CA GLY A 18 5.07 -17.84 12.64
C GLY A 18 5.72 -18.65 11.53
N LYS A 19 4.92 -19.24 10.66
CA LYS A 19 5.42 -20.04 9.54
C LYS A 19 6.28 -19.27 8.53
N TRP A 20 6.33 -17.93 8.59
CA TRP A 20 7.09 -17.07 7.68
C TRP A 20 8.32 -16.45 8.34
N GLN A 21 8.77 -16.95 9.48
CA GLN A 21 9.92 -16.40 10.21
C GLN A 21 11.19 -16.45 9.35
N ASP A 22 11.52 -17.61 8.81
CA ASP A 22 12.73 -17.82 8.02
C ASP A 22 12.76 -16.95 6.75
N GLU A 23 11.62 -16.83 6.07
CA GLU A 23 11.45 -15.97 4.89
C GLU A 23 11.66 -14.50 5.24
N ALA A 24 11.04 -14.03 6.31
CA ALA A 24 11.15 -12.64 6.75
C ALA A 24 12.56 -12.30 7.20
N GLU A 25 13.23 -13.14 7.98
CA GLU A 25 14.63 -12.96 8.40
C GLU A 25 15.60 -12.98 7.20
N ARG A 26 15.34 -13.85 6.23
CA ARG A 26 16.15 -13.91 5.02
C ARG A 26 16.01 -12.64 4.18
N LEU A 27 14.78 -12.12 4.03
CA LEU A 27 14.54 -10.83 3.37
C LEU A 27 15.20 -9.69 4.12
N ARG A 28 15.07 -9.64 5.48
CA ARG A 28 15.77 -8.66 6.33
C ARG A 28 17.25 -8.57 5.99
N THR A 29 17.94 -9.73 5.99
CA THR A 29 19.36 -9.82 5.69
C THR A 29 19.69 -9.22 4.32
N ILE A 30 18.95 -9.60 3.28
CA ILE A 30 19.18 -9.13 1.90
C ILE A 30 18.99 -7.61 1.78
N ILE A 31 17.94 -7.07 2.41
CA ILE A 31 17.61 -5.64 2.34
C ILE A 31 18.66 -4.80 3.10
N LEU A 32 19.08 -5.25 4.28
CA LEU A 32 20.11 -4.58 5.05
C LEU A 32 21.46 -4.55 4.32
N GLU A 33 21.80 -5.59 3.54
CA GLU A 33 22.96 -5.59 2.65
C GLU A 33 22.89 -4.50 1.57
N CYS A 34 21.71 -3.96 1.27
CA CYS A 34 21.54 -2.85 0.32
C CYS A 34 21.76 -1.46 0.94
N GLY A 35 22.06 -1.37 2.25
CA GLY A 35 22.40 -0.12 2.92
C GLY A 35 21.21 0.71 3.37
N LEU A 36 20.01 0.13 3.43
CA LEU A 36 18.81 0.78 3.97
C LEU A 36 18.81 0.76 5.50
N ASN A 37 18.15 1.75 6.11
CA ASN A 37 17.93 1.83 7.55
C ASN A 37 16.61 1.14 7.90
N GLU A 38 16.63 0.31 8.94
CA GLU A 38 15.45 -0.41 9.41
C GLU A 38 14.67 0.41 10.44
N GLU A 39 13.35 0.50 10.28
CA GLU A 39 12.42 1.18 11.17
C GLU A 39 11.15 0.33 11.39
N LEU A 40 10.52 0.50 12.56
CA LEU A 40 9.21 -0.09 12.83
C LEU A 40 8.10 0.87 12.38
N LYS A 41 7.32 0.50 11.38
CA LYS A 41 6.17 1.26 10.91
C LYS A 41 4.97 0.36 10.69
N TRP A 42 3.79 0.78 11.17
CA TRP A 42 2.53 0.03 11.03
C TRP A 42 2.63 -1.44 11.50
N GLY A 43 3.45 -1.69 12.52
CA GLY A 43 3.69 -3.04 13.02
C GLY A 43 4.54 -3.93 12.11
N CYS A 44 5.27 -3.37 11.14
CA CYS A 44 6.09 -4.10 10.17
C CYS A 44 7.50 -3.52 10.07
N PRO A 45 8.52 -4.35 9.71
CA PRO A 45 9.84 -3.87 9.34
C PRO A 45 9.75 -3.04 8.05
N CYS A 46 10.08 -1.76 8.16
CA CYS A 46 10.11 -0.81 7.06
C CYS A 46 11.54 -0.32 6.85
N TYR A 47 12.00 -0.30 5.62
CA TYR A 47 13.37 0.04 5.28
C TYR A 47 13.40 1.35 4.51
N GLN A 48 14.27 2.25 4.95
CA GLN A 48 14.32 3.64 4.52
C GLN A 48 15.64 4.01 3.88
N PHE A 49 15.57 4.91 2.90
CA PHE A 49 16.68 5.69 2.38
C PHE A 49 16.40 7.17 2.69
N ASP A 50 17.32 7.87 3.34
CA ASP A 50 17.18 9.29 3.73
C ASP A 50 15.79 9.63 4.33
N LYS A 51 15.35 8.82 5.31
CA LYS A 51 14.05 8.91 6.00
C LYS A 51 12.82 8.62 5.12
N THR A 52 12.98 8.33 3.83
CA THR A 52 11.89 7.93 2.94
C THR A 52 11.74 6.42 2.91
N ASN A 53 10.51 5.93 2.97
CA ASN A 53 10.21 4.49 2.94
C ASN A 53 10.44 3.93 1.53
N ILE A 54 11.28 2.92 1.41
CA ILE A 54 11.60 2.25 0.15
C ILE A 54 10.88 0.92 0.04
N VAL A 55 11.07 0.04 1.02
CA VAL A 55 10.44 -1.29 1.06
C VAL A 55 9.96 -1.64 2.46
N LEU A 56 9.05 -2.62 2.53
CA LEU A 56 8.47 -3.12 3.77
C LEU A 56 8.28 -4.64 3.66
N ILE A 57 8.64 -5.38 4.73
CA ILE A 57 8.33 -6.81 4.84
C ILE A 57 6.97 -6.96 5.52
N HIS A 58 6.09 -7.77 4.93
CA HIS A 58 4.79 -8.10 5.50
C HIS A 58 4.45 -9.57 5.27
N THR A 59 3.87 -10.22 6.28
CA THR A 59 3.45 -11.62 6.19
C THR A 59 1.93 -11.72 6.03
N PHE A 60 1.50 -12.60 5.13
CA PHE A 60 0.10 -12.91 4.86
C PHE A 60 -0.16 -14.40 5.15
N LYS A 61 -1.42 -14.81 5.07
CA LYS A 61 -1.78 -16.22 5.30
C LYS A 61 -1.02 -17.16 4.36
N GLU A 62 -0.91 -16.80 3.06
CA GLU A 62 -0.40 -17.70 2.03
C GLU A 62 0.99 -17.33 1.49
N TYR A 63 1.58 -16.20 1.89
CA TYR A 63 2.89 -15.76 1.43
C TYR A 63 3.55 -14.73 2.35
N CYS A 64 4.88 -14.65 2.28
CA CYS A 64 5.67 -13.53 2.77
C CYS A 64 5.93 -12.56 1.61
N ALA A 65 5.79 -11.26 1.83
CA ALA A 65 5.92 -10.26 0.78
C ALA A 65 6.98 -9.20 1.09
N LEU A 66 7.72 -8.80 0.06
CA LEU A 66 8.49 -7.57 0.02
C LEU A 66 7.70 -6.54 -0.80
N LEU A 67 7.21 -5.49 -0.13
CA LEU A 67 6.44 -4.42 -0.74
C LEU A 67 7.36 -3.23 -1.05
N PHE A 68 7.28 -2.72 -2.27
CA PHE A 68 7.94 -1.52 -2.76
C PHE A 68 6.93 -0.37 -2.78
N PHE A 69 7.18 0.74 -2.03
CA PHE A 69 6.23 1.86 -1.93
C PHE A 69 5.97 2.57 -3.26
N LYS A 70 7.00 2.71 -4.08
CA LYS A 70 6.90 3.27 -5.44
C LYS A 70 7.08 2.20 -6.52
N GLY A 71 6.65 0.97 -6.26
CA GLY A 71 6.86 -0.18 -7.14
C GLY A 71 6.33 -0.01 -8.56
N ALA A 72 5.32 0.84 -8.76
CA ALA A 72 4.79 1.17 -10.09
C ALA A 72 5.77 1.95 -10.98
N LEU A 73 6.87 2.48 -10.42
CA LEU A 73 7.91 3.19 -11.16
C LEU A 73 9.12 2.30 -11.49
N LEU A 74 9.14 1.07 -10.99
CA LEU A 74 10.21 0.09 -11.31
C LEU A 74 9.95 -0.53 -12.67
N LYS A 75 11.04 -0.85 -13.39
CA LYS A 75 10.98 -1.43 -14.74
C LYS A 75 10.44 -2.84 -14.80
N ASP A 76 10.50 -3.55 -13.65
CA ASP A 76 10.04 -4.94 -13.52
C ASP A 76 10.62 -5.88 -14.60
N ALA A 77 11.94 -5.87 -14.76
CA ALA A 77 12.64 -6.61 -15.80
C ALA A 77 12.37 -8.13 -15.75
N GLU A 78 12.07 -8.66 -14.57
CA GLU A 78 11.76 -10.09 -14.36
C GLU A 78 10.25 -10.40 -14.38
N GLY A 79 9.40 -9.39 -14.47
CA GLY A 79 7.94 -9.56 -14.48
C GLY A 79 7.37 -10.14 -13.18
N ILE A 80 7.96 -9.84 -12.02
CA ILE A 80 7.61 -10.44 -10.72
C ILE A 80 6.89 -9.48 -9.75
N LEU A 81 6.70 -8.23 -10.14
CA LEU A 81 6.02 -7.24 -9.33
C LEU A 81 4.50 -7.40 -9.43
N ILE A 82 3.87 -7.66 -8.32
CA ILE A 82 2.43 -7.90 -8.23
C ILE A 82 1.73 -6.65 -7.66
N GLN A 83 0.71 -6.17 -8.36
CA GLN A 83 -0.24 -5.19 -7.85
C GLN A 83 -1.23 -5.91 -6.93
N GLN A 84 -1.35 -5.49 -5.66
CA GLN A 84 -2.22 -6.20 -4.69
C GLN A 84 -3.70 -6.20 -5.08
N THR A 85 -4.18 -5.04 -5.51
CA THR A 85 -5.54 -4.85 -6.02
C THR A 85 -5.51 -3.77 -7.10
N GLU A 86 -6.53 -3.71 -7.95
CA GLU A 86 -6.68 -2.68 -9.00
C GLU A 86 -6.62 -1.23 -8.45
N ASN A 87 -6.94 -1.05 -7.16
CA ASN A 87 -6.98 0.25 -6.50
C ASN A 87 -5.62 0.68 -5.91
N VAL A 88 -4.64 -0.22 -5.82
CA VAL A 88 -3.28 0.09 -5.34
C VAL A 88 -2.47 0.65 -6.51
N GLN A 89 -2.35 1.97 -6.57
CA GLN A 89 -1.72 2.64 -7.71
C GLN A 89 -0.19 2.62 -7.67
N ALA A 90 0.43 2.85 -6.50
CA ALA A 90 1.87 3.02 -6.36
C ALA A 90 2.61 1.75 -5.97
N ALA A 91 2.12 1.04 -4.96
CA ALA A 91 2.85 -0.10 -4.40
C ALA A 91 2.79 -1.34 -5.28
N ARG A 92 3.87 -2.13 -5.23
CA ARG A 92 3.97 -3.47 -5.83
C ARG A 92 4.62 -4.41 -4.83
N GLN A 93 4.36 -5.70 -4.96
CA GLN A 93 4.91 -6.74 -4.09
C GLN A 93 5.67 -7.79 -4.89
N ILE A 94 6.80 -8.27 -4.35
CA ILE A 94 7.33 -9.58 -4.66
C ILE A 94 6.83 -10.52 -3.57
N ARG A 95 6.28 -11.68 -3.93
CA ARG A 95 5.72 -12.67 -3.02
C ARG A 95 6.56 -13.93 -3.01
N PHE A 96 6.76 -14.49 -1.84
CA PHE A 96 7.54 -15.72 -1.62
C PHE A 96 6.73 -16.71 -0.81
N THR A 97 6.82 -17.98 -1.15
CA THR A 97 6.14 -19.08 -0.48
C THR A 97 7.09 -20.01 0.28
N ASN A 98 8.40 -19.84 0.08
CA ASN A 98 9.45 -20.54 0.81
C ASN A 98 10.80 -19.84 0.72
N VAL A 99 11.71 -20.16 1.66
CA VAL A 99 13.07 -19.59 1.74
C VAL A 99 13.92 -19.86 0.50
N LYS A 100 13.73 -21.00 -0.16
CA LYS A 100 14.53 -21.38 -1.35
C LYS A 100 14.29 -20.39 -2.50
N GLU A 101 13.06 -19.92 -2.67
CA GLU A 101 12.72 -18.87 -3.64
C GLU A 101 13.49 -17.57 -3.34
N ILE A 102 13.54 -17.15 -2.08
CA ILE A 102 14.25 -15.93 -1.67
C ILE A 102 15.76 -16.06 -1.91
N VAL A 103 16.33 -17.22 -1.55
CA VAL A 103 17.77 -17.48 -1.77
C VAL A 103 18.12 -17.43 -3.26
N LYS A 104 17.31 -18.08 -4.11
CA LYS A 104 17.47 -18.06 -5.57
C LYS A 104 17.33 -16.66 -6.15
N ALA A 105 16.36 -15.88 -5.63
CA ALA A 105 16.09 -14.54 -6.10
C ALA A 105 16.96 -13.44 -5.44
N LYS A 106 17.94 -13.78 -4.59
CA LYS A 106 18.74 -12.79 -3.83
C LYS A 106 19.28 -11.65 -4.70
N ALA A 107 19.90 -11.97 -5.84
CA ALA A 107 20.46 -10.97 -6.74
C ALA A 107 19.36 -10.07 -7.35
N ILE A 108 18.26 -10.67 -7.75
CA ILE A 108 17.09 -9.99 -8.31
C ILE A 108 16.49 -9.04 -7.27
N VAL A 109 16.20 -9.52 -6.05
CA VAL A 109 15.68 -8.68 -4.95
C VAL A 109 16.58 -7.48 -4.70
N LYS A 110 17.91 -7.68 -4.64
CA LYS A 110 18.85 -6.57 -4.48
C LYS A 110 18.78 -5.57 -5.64
N ALA A 111 18.70 -6.05 -6.88
CA ALA A 111 18.57 -5.18 -8.06
C ALA A 111 17.33 -4.30 -7.96
N TYR A 112 16.18 -4.87 -7.61
CA TYR A 112 14.93 -4.11 -7.39
C TYR A 112 15.02 -3.11 -6.24
N VAL A 113 15.68 -3.47 -5.12
CA VAL A 113 15.89 -2.55 -3.99
C VAL A 113 16.79 -1.38 -4.42
N TYR A 114 17.89 -1.64 -5.15
CA TYR A 114 18.74 -0.56 -5.67
C TYR A 114 18.00 0.32 -6.68
N GLU A 115 17.22 -0.24 -7.58
CA GLU A 115 16.38 0.54 -8.50
C GLU A 115 15.40 1.42 -7.74
N ALA A 116 14.75 0.90 -6.68
CA ALA A 116 13.84 1.69 -5.84
C ALA A 116 14.54 2.84 -5.12
N ILE A 117 15.80 2.65 -4.70
CA ILE A 117 16.65 3.72 -4.13
C ILE A 117 16.94 4.78 -5.22
N GLU A 118 17.28 4.38 -6.44
CA GLU A 118 17.54 5.33 -7.52
C GLU A 118 16.27 6.10 -7.94
N VAL A 119 15.11 5.46 -7.96
CA VAL A 119 13.81 6.13 -8.15
C VAL A 119 13.57 7.21 -7.09
N GLU A 120 13.93 6.94 -5.83
CA GLU A 120 13.81 7.92 -4.75
C GLU A 120 14.81 9.08 -4.92
N LYS A 121 16.09 8.79 -5.18
CA LYS A 121 17.13 9.80 -5.43
C LYS A 121 16.79 10.71 -6.59
N ALA A 122 16.20 10.17 -7.64
CA ALA A 122 15.75 10.93 -8.81
C ALA A 122 14.50 11.80 -8.52
N GLY A 123 13.93 11.72 -7.31
CA GLY A 123 12.73 12.48 -6.94
C GLY A 123 11.48 12.10 -7.71
N LEU A 124 11.44 10.92 -8.35
CA LEU A 124 10.31 10.48 -9.14
C LEU A 124 9.07 10.27 -8.27
N LYS A 125 7.91 10.68 -8.79
CA LYS A 125 6.61 10.59 -8.11
C LYS A 125 5.63 9.79 -8.95
N VAL A 126 4.84 8.95 -8.28
CA VAL A 126 3.76 8.22 -8.93
C VAL A 126 2.64 9.19 -9.27
N ASN A 127 2.18 9.19 -10.53
CA ASN A 127 0.99 9.91 -10.93
C ASN A 127 -0.25 9.15 -10.46
N PHE A 128 -0.90 9.68 -9.43
CA PHE A 128 -2.15 9.11 -8.93
C PHE A 128 -3.34 9.58 -9.76
N LYS A 129 -4.24 8.65 -10.08
CA LYS A 129 -5.55 9.03 -10.63
C LYS A 129 -6.24 10.01 -9.69
N LYS A 130 -6.81 11.07 -10.24
CA LYS A 130 -7.64 12.01 -9.47
C LYS A 130 -8.89 11.30 -8.95
N THR A 131 -9.45 11.79 -7.84
CA THR A 131 -10.66 11.20 -7.24
C THR A 131 -11.83 11.14 -8.22
N MET A 132 -11.95 12.13 -9.11
CA MET A 132 -12.98 12.19 -10.15
C MET A 132 -12.87 11.06 -11.21
N GLU A 133 -11.74 10.36 -11.31
CA GLU A 133 -11.54 9.22 -12.23
C GLU A 133 -12.02 7.89 -11.62
N PHE A 134 -12.47 7.89 -10.36
CA PHE A 134 -13.12 6.73 -9.77
C PHE A 134 -14.60 6.72 -10.11
N ASN A 135 -15.10 5.53 -10.47
CA ASN A 135 -16.50 5.36 -10.82
C ASN A 135 -17.41 5.79 -9.66
N MET A 136 -18.22 6.82 -9.90
CA MET A 136 -19.23 7.28 -8.96
C MET A 136 -20.57 6.60 -9.29
N PRO A 137 -21.14 5.81 -8.36
CA PRO A 137 -22.44 5.19 -8.59
C PRO A 137 -23.53 6.24 -8.86
N GLU A 138 -24.42 5.96 -9.83
CA GLU A 138 -25.51 6.88 -10.18
C GLU A 138 -26.39 7.22 -8.97
N GLU A 139 -26.61 6.27 -8.05
CA GLU A 139 -27.37 6.48 -6.83
C GLU A 139 -26.73 7.55 -5.93
N PHE A 140 -25.38 7.59 -5.88
CA PHE A 140 -24.69 8.60 -5.09
C PHE A 140 -24.68 9.95 -5.81
N LYS A 141 -24.49 9.97 -7.11
CA LYS A 141 -24.55 11.17 -7.94
C LYS A 141 -25.92 11.84 -7.82
N THR A 142 -27.00 11.07 -7.99
CA THR A 142 -28.36 11.57 -7.78
C THR A 142 -28.53 12.16 -6.39
N LYS A 143 -27.98 11.51 -5.34
CA LYS A 143 -28.10 12.00 -3.98
C LYS A 143 -27.31 13.29 -3.73
N LEU A 144 -26.17 13.47 -4.39
CA LEU A 144 -25.41 14.73 -4.35
C LEU A 144 -26.17 15.87 -5.05
N ASP A 145 -26.85 15.58 -6.17
CA ASP A 145 -27.63 16.57 -6.93
C ASP A 145 -28.90 16.98 -6.17
N GLU A 146 -29.55 16.04 -5.46
CA GLU A 146 -30.70 16.31 -4.58
C GLU A 146 -30.35 17.11 -3.32
N MET A 147 -29.10 16.99 -2.84
CA MET A 147 -28.69 17.56 -1.55
C MET A 147 -27.41 18.42 -1.70
N PRO A 148 -27.51 19.70 -2.06
CA PRO A 148 -26.36 20.60 -2.24
C PRO A 148 -25.41 20.66 -1.03
N LYS A 149 -25.96 20.59 0.20
CA LYS A 149 -25.14 20.54 1.42
C LYS A 149 -24.28 19.27 1.51
N LEU A 150 -24.82 18.11 1.07
CA LEU A 150 -24.08 16.85 1.02
C LEU A 150 -22.97 16.92 -0.01
N LYS A 151 -23.25 17.51 -1.18
CA LYS A 151 -22.27 17.71 -2.26
C LYS A 151 -21.11 18.56 -1.77
N ALA A 152 -21.38 19.72 -1.19
CA ALA A 152 -20.34 20.59 -0.64
C ALA A 152 -19.52 19.89 0.46
N ALA A 153 -20.17 19.14 1.36
CA ALA A 153 -19.49 18.40 2.41
C ALA A 153 -18.61 17.28 1.84
N PHE A 154 -19.08 16.55 0.82
CA PHE A 154 -18.30 15.51 0.16
C PHE A 154 -17.09 16.08 -0.58
N GLU A 155 -17.24 17.18 -1.31
CA GLU A 155 -16.18 17.88 -2.01
C GLU A 155 -15.12 18.45 -1.06
N ALA A 156 -15.50 18.82 0.16
CA ALA A 156 -14.59 19.29 1.21
C ALA A 156 -13.78 18.16 1.89
N LEU A 157 -14.17 16.90 1.71
CA LEU A 157 -13.38 15.75 2.22
C LEU A 157 -12.03 15.67 1.54
N THR A 158 -11.03 15.13 2.25
CA THR A 158 -9.75 14.80 1.63
C THR A 158 -9.92 13.81 0.47
N PRO A 159 -9.07 13.85 -0.58
CA PRO A 159 -9.16 12.91 -1.70
C PRO A 159 -9.19 11.43 -1.29
N GLY A 160 -8.47 11.07 -0.22
CA GLY A 160 -8.47 9.71 0.32
C GLY A 160 -9.84 9.30 0.89
N ARG A 161 -10.51 10.20 1.64
CA ARG A 161 -11.85 9.96 2.18
C ARG A 161 -12.90 9.87 1.07
N GLN A 162 -12.85 10.77 0.09
CA GLN A 162 -13.71 10.71 -1.09
C GLN A 162 -13.56 9.38 -1.83
N LYS A 163 -12.32 8.97 -2.12
CA LYS A 163 -12.01 7.69 -2.76
C LYS A 163 -12.56 6.51 -1.95
N GLY A 164 -12.36 6.52 -0.63
CA GLY A 164 -12.88 5.48 0.26
C GLY A 164 -14.39 5.28 0.09
N TYR A 165 -15.17 6.35 0.12
CA TYR A 165 -16.62 6.31 -0.09
C TYR A 165 -17.00 5.79 -1.49
N LEU A 166 -16.37 6.31 -2.55
CA LEU A 166 -16.66 5.88 -3.92
C LEU A 166 -16.41 4.39 -4.12
N LEU A 167 -15.28 3.87 -3.62
CA LEU A 167 -14.96 2.45 -3.68
C LEU A 167 -15.95 1.60 -2.87
N TYR A 168 -16.30 2.04 -1.67
CA TYR A 168 -17.25 1.31 -0.83
C TYR A 168 -18.64 1.24 -1.44
N PHE A 169 -19.15 2.33 -2.00
CA PHE A 169 -20.45 2.35 -2.65
C PHE A 169 -20.44 1.51 -3.93
N SER A 170 -19.43 1.68 -4.79
CA SER A 170 -19.31 0.98 -6.07
C SER A 170 -19.10 -0.53 -5.92
N SER A 171 -18.54 -1.02 -4.81
CA SER A 171 -18.27 -2.45 -4.61
C SER A 171 -19.53 -3.30 -4.48
N ALA A 172 -20.71 -2.69 -4.22
CA ALA A 172 -21.98 -3.41 -4.16
C ALA A 172 -22.57 -3.59 -5.55
N LYS A 173 -22.88 -4.85 -5.92
CA LYS A 173 -23.45 -5.20 -7.24
C LYS A 173 -24.89 -4.68 -7.40
N GLN A 174 -25.70 -4.71 -6.33
CA GLN A 174 -27.12 -4.35 -6.37
C GLN A 174 -27.32 -2.88 -6.00
N SER A 175 -28.18 -2.18 -6.77
CA SER A 175 -28.55 -0.78 -6.52
C SER A 175 -29.10 -0.56 -5.11
N LYS A 176 -30.04 -1.38 -4.66
CA LYS A 176 -30.62 -1.32 -3.31
C LYS A 176 -29.55 -1.36 -2.20
N THR A 177 -28.49 -2.15 -2.41
CA THR A 177 -27.37 -2.22 -1.45
C THR A 177 -26.54 -0.94 -1.49
N ARG A 178 -26.30 -0.37 -2.68
CA ARG A 178 -25.59 0.91 -2.81
C ARG A 178 -26.39 2.05 -2.13
N GLU A 179 -27.68 2.13 -2.37
CA GLU A 179 -28.57 3.11 -1.71
C GLU A 179 -28.55 3.00 -0.19
N ALA A 180 -28.62 1.77 0.35
CA ALA A 180 -28.55 1.52 1.79
C ALA A 180 -27.21 1.97 2.37
N ARG A 181 -26.08 1.67 1.68
CA ARG A 181 -24.76 2.13 2.07
C ARG A 181 -24.65 3.66 2.04
N ILE A 182 -25.12 4.30 0.98
CA ILE A 182 -25.14 5.76 0.83
C ILE A 182 -25.94 6.38 1.99
N LYS A 183 -27.17 5.90 2.22
CA LYS A 183 -28.03 6.39 3.32
C LYS A 183 -27.34 6.31 4.69
N LYS A 184 -26.62 5.22 4.97
CA LYS A 184 -25.87 5.02 6.22
C LYS A 184 -24.81 6.09 6.42
N TYR A 185 -24.16 6.56 5.36
CA TYR A 185 -23.01 7.45 5.44
C TYR A 185 -23.30 8.93 5.14
N LEU A 186 -24.57 9.31 4.90
CA LEU A 186 -24.94 10.73 4.68
C LEU A 186 -24.50 11.61 5.86
N LYS A 187 -24.83 11.20 7.10
CA LYS A 187 -24.46 11.95 8.30
C LYS A 187 -22.95 12.01 8.56
N PRO A 188 -22.18 10.90 8.46
CA PRO A 188 -20.72 10.96 8.49
C PRO A 188 -20.12 11.92 7.47
N ILE A 189 -20.55 11.89 6.21
CA ILE A 189 -20.05 12.80 5.16
C ILE A 189 -20.34 14.26 5.51
N LEU A 190 -21.58 14.58 5.94
CA LEU A 190 -21.97 15.94 6.37
C LEU A 190 -21.12 16.44 7.53
N ASN A 191 -20.60 15.55 8.38
CA ASN A 191 -19.72 15.88 9.50
C ASN A 191 -18.22 15.83 9.14
N GLY A 192 -17.85 15.74 7.86
CA GLY A 192 -16.46 15.70 7.40
C GLY A 192 -15.69 14.44 7.73
N LYS A 193 -16.38 13.34 8.10
CA LYS A 193 -15.76 12.06 8.49
C LYS A 193 -15.49 11.15 7.29
N GLY A 194 -14.51 10.26 7.43
CA GLY A 194 -14.25 9.15 6.52
C GLY A 194 -15.07 7.90 6.86
N LEU A 195 -14.79 6.79 6.15
CA LEU A 195 -15.47 5.50 6.36
C LEU A 195 -15.17 4.89 7.73
N ASP A 196 -13.94 5.08 8.21
CA ASP A 196 -13.38 4.40 9.39
C ASP A 196 -13.14 5.36 10.57
N ASP A 197 -13.72 6.59 10.49
CA ASP A 197 -13.58 7.61 11.54
C ASP A 197 -14.64 7.48 12.66
#